data_5a180c1240c7d85a8d6fae1753fa5822
#
_entry.id   5a180c1240c7d85a8d6fae1753fa5822
#
_cell.length_a   1.000
_cell.length_b   1.000
_cell.length_c   1.000
_cell.angle_alpha   90.00
_cell.angle_beta   90.00
_cell.angle_gamma   90.00
#
_symmetry.space_group_name_H-M   'P 1'
#
loop_
_entity.id
_entity.type
_entity.pdbx_description
1 polymer ?
#
loop_
_entity_poly.entity_id
_entity_poly.type
_entity_poly.pdbx_seq_one_letter_code
_entity_poly.pdbx_strand_id
1 'polypeptide(L)'
;MPKTECGFDPRSGTQKRKKMYVASSKYGSPKLGKNVSIVGTANFGSEPYLISIGDNTTVSFDVAFVTHDAATRVLRNLPGRNKETVIYGPIKIGKNCFIGCRSVILPNVTIGDNVIIGAGSIVNRDIPSNMVAAGTPCKVLCTLEEYEKKHEKDFLYMVNLPQDKKKEYLLKKFNMK
;
A
#
# COMPACT_ATOMS: atom_id res chain seq x y z
N MET A 1 2.55 28.91 6.82
CA MET A 1 2.37 27.88 5.77
C MET A 1 3.57 27.95 4.84
N PRO A 2 4.49 26.99 4.81
CA PRO A 2 5.57 26.98 3.84
C PRO A 2 5.09 26.35 2.54
N LYS A 3 5.16 27.11 1.46
CA LYS A 3 4.97 26.65 0.09
C LYS A 3 6.14 25.73 -0.27
N THR A 4 5.88 24.49 -0.64
CA THR A 4 6.88 23.58 -1.20
C THR A 4 6.81 23.67 -2.73
N GLU A 5 7.79 24.32 -3.31
CA GLU A 5 8.00 24.36 -4.75
C GLU A 5 8.43 22.98 -5.26
N CYS A 6 7.74 22.51 -6.28
CA CYS A 6 8.03 21.28 -6.99
C CYS A 6 9.08 21.59 -8.07
N GLY A 7 10.35 21.44 -7.74
CA GLY A 7 11.45 21.62 -8.68
C GLY A 7 11.58 20.43 -9.63
N PHE A 8 11.23 20.62 -10.89
CA PHE A 8 11.58 19.72 -11.98
C PHE A 8 12.94 20.15 -12.55
N ASP A 9 13.97 19.28 -12.47
CA ASP A 9 15.24 19.48 -13.16
C ASP A 9 15.26 18.66 -14.46
N PRO A 10 15.14 19.30 -15.63
CA PRO A 10 15.08 18.58 -16.90
C PRO A 10 16.42 18.00 -17.37
N ARG A 11 17.52 18.23 -16.65
CA ARG A 11 18.88 17.86 -17.08
C ARG A 11 19.42 16.58 -16.45
N SER A 12 18.79 16.05 -15.41
CA SER A 12 19.17 14.78 -14.83
C SER A 12 18.22 13.68 -15.34
N GLY A 13 18.65 12.86 -16.27
CA GLY A 13 17.89 11.70 -16.80
C GLY A 13 17.59 10.58 -15.79
N THR A 14 17.80 10.84 -14.51
CA THR A 14 17.38 10.05 -13.39
C THR A 14 16.10 10.64 -12.81
N GLN A 15 14.95 10.01 -13.08
CA GLN A 15 13.75 10.29 -12.31
C GLN A 15 14.08 10.16 -10.81
N LYS A 16 14.33 11.28 -10.14
CA LYS A 16 14.30 11.32 -8.67
C LYS A 16 12.92 10.81 -8.27
N ARG A 17 12.85 9.55 -7.81
CA ARG A 17 11.64 9.00 -7.21
C ARG A 17 11.13 10.05 -6.22
N LYS A 18 9.95 10.60 -6.47
CA LYS A 18 9.32 11.56 -5.59
C LYS A 18 9.38 10.99 -4.18
N LYS A 19 10.20 11.61 -3.33
CA LYS A 19 10.21 11.34 -1.90
C LYS A 19 8.81 11.68 -1.41
N MET A 20 8.09 10.64 -1.04
CA MET A 20 6.70 10.75 -0.73
C MET A 20 6.48 11.24 0.67
N TYR A 21 5.46 12.07 0.78
CA TYR A 21 4.95 12.56 2.05
C TYR A 21 4.30 11.39 2.80
N VAL A 22 5.10 10.72 3.64
CA VAL A 22 4.54 10.16 4.86
C VAL A 22 4.20 11.38 5.70
N ALA A 23 2.93 11.75 5.75
CA ALA A 23 2.49 12.76 6.67
C ALA A 23 2.92 12.28 8.07
N SER A 24 3.99 12.86 8.62
CA SER A 24 4.35 12.62 10.02
C SER A 24 3.16 13.13 10.82
N SER A 25 2.42 12.23 11.41
CA SER A 25 1.36 12.62 12.32
C SER A 25 2.02 13.26 13.55
N LYS A 26 1.30 14.10 14.26
CA LYS A 26 1.69 14.62 15.59
C LYS A 26 2.16 13.49 16.52
N TYR A 27 1.83 12.25 16.21
CA TYR A 27 2.03 11.06 17.03
C TYR A 27 3.11 10.11 16.53
N GLY A 28 3.96 10.53 15.58
CA GLY A 28 5.07 9.72 15.07
C GLY A 28 4.91 9.28 13.62
N SER A 29 5.72 8.31 13.19
CA SER A 29 5.77 7.81 11.82
C SER A 29 5.78 6.28 11.79
N PRO A 30 5.32 5.65 10.71
CA PRO A 30 5.48 4.23 10.53
C PRO A 30 6.97 3.85 10.39
N LYS A 31 7.32 2.63 10.78
CA LYS A 31 8.65 2.07 10.54
C LYS A 31 8.75 1.59 9.10
N LEU A 32 9.56 2.27 8.30
CA LEU A 32 9.77 1.95 6.89
C LEU A 32 11.14 1.33 6.65
N GLY A 33 11.19 0.27 5.89
CA GLY A 33 12.39 -0.35 5.36
C GLY A 33 13.04 0.46 4.23
N LYS A 34 14.05 -0.11 3.60
CA LYS A 34 14.76 0.49 2.46
C LYS A 34 13.88 0.45 1.20
N ASN A 35 13.97 1.48 0.35
CA ASN A 35 13.27 1.55 -0.93
C ASN A 35 11.74 1.37 -0.84
N VAL A 36 11.13 1.69 0.29
CA VAL A 36 9.66 1.73 0.38
C VAL A 36 9.15 2.90 -0.46
N SER A 37 8.18 2.62 -1.33
CA SER A 37 7.54 3.61 -2.18
C SER A 37 6.07 3.72 -1.80
N ILE A 38 5.57 4.91 -1.50
CA ILE A 38 4.16 5.21 -1.29
C ILE A 38 3.70 6.08 -2.46
N VAL A 39 2.84 5.72 -3.30
CA VAL A 39 2.39 6.44 -4.50
C VAL A 39 1.15 7.27 -4.14
N GLY A 40 1.26 8.58 -4.21
CA GLY A 40 0.17 9.47 -3.81
C GLY A 40 0.04 9.59 -2.28
N THR A 41 -1.17 9.41 -1.75
CA THR A 41 -1.49 9.51 -0.32
C THR A 41 -1.74 8.14 0.30
N ALA A 42 -1.29 7.93 1.54
CA ALA A 42 -1.69 6.80 2.38
C ALA A 42 -2.07 7.31 3.76
N ASN A 43 -3.10 6.73 4.34
CA ASN A 43 -3.57 7.07 5.69
C ASN A 43 -3.02 6.07 6.70
N PHE A 44 -2.13 6.52 7.57
CA PHE A 44 -1.50 5.71 8.62
C PHE A 44 -2.20 5.80 9.98
N GLY A 45 -3.39 6.41 10.04
CA GLY A 45 -4.16 6.53 11.27
C GLY A 45 -3.50 7.41 12.34
N SER A 46 -3.95 7.25 13.56
CA SER A 46 -3.47 7.99 14.74
C SER A 46 -2.27 7.31 15.43
N GLU A 47 -2.05 6.02 15.22
CA GLU A 47 -0.95 5.24 15.78
C GLU A 47 0.01 4.71 14.70
N PRO A 48 0.65 5.57 13.90
CA PRO A 48 1.54 5.13 12.82
C PRO A 48 2.75 4.34 13.32
N TYR A 49 3.14 4.52 14.56
CA TYR A 49 4.21 3.76 15.22
C TYR A 49 3.88 2.27 15.42
N LEU A 50 2.62 1.84 15.24
CA LEU A 50 2.21 0.44 15.22
C LEU A 50 2.34 -0.21 13.83
N ILE A 51 2.78 0.54 12.83
CA ILE A 51 2.88 0.08 11.44
C ILE A 51 4.34 -0.14 11.06
N SER A 52 4.64 -1.30 10.49
CA SER A 52 5.94 -1.59 9.89
C SER A 52 5.78 -2.09 8.45
N ILE A 53 6.63 -1.58 7.55
CA ILE A 53 6.64 -1.92 6.12
C ILE A 53 8.06 -2.29 5.72
N GLY A 54 8.24 -3.50 5.18
CA GLY A 54 9.53 -4.05 4.79
C GLY A 54 10.11 -3.44 3.52
N ASP A 55 11.36 -3.80 3.23
CA ASP A 55 12.14 -3.28 2.12
C ASP A 55 11.47 -3.52 0.75
N ASN A 56 11.71 -2.61 -0.21
CA ASN A 56 11.24 -2.70 -1.59
C ASN A 56 9.71 -2.82 -1.75
N THR A 57 8.94 -2.49 -0.73
CA THR A 57 7.48 -2.56 -0.76
C THR A 57 6.89 -1.27 -1.34
N THR A 58 5.88 -1.42 -2.18
CA THR A 58 5.13 -0.31 -2.76
C THR A 58 3.71 -0.27 -2.21
N VAL A 59 3.32 0.87 -1.66
CA VAL A 59 1.96 1.18 -1.23
C VAL A 59 1.36 2.14 -2.24
N SER A 60 0.26 1.74 -2.88
CA SER A 60 -0.43 2.58 -3.87
C SER A 60 -1.27 3.67 -3.18
N PHE A 61 -1.92 4.52 -3.97
CA PHE A 61 -2.66 5.68 -3.46
C PHE A 61 -3.92 5.28 -2.68
N ASP A 62 -4.29 6.10 -1.70
CA ASP A 62 -5.49 6.00 -0.87
C ASP A 62 -5.59 4.68 -0.07
N VAL A 63 -4.45 4.07 0.26
CA VAL A 63 -4.41 2.93 1.17
C VAL A 63 -4.60 3.43 2.61
N ALA A 64 -5.48 2.76 3.36
CA ALA A 64 -5.73 3.06 4.77
C ALA A 64 -5.21 1.94 5.69
N PHE A 65 -4.45 2.32 6.69
CA PHE A 65 -3.97 1.45 7.76
C PHE A 65 -4.77 1.75 9.03
N VAL A 66 -5.56 0.80 9.48
CA VAL A 66 -6.42 0.93 10.66
C VAL A 66 -5.75 0.20 11.81
N THR A 67 -5.23 0.94 12.78
CA THR A 67 -4.46 0.40 13.92
C THR A 67 -5.30 0.21 15.17
N HIS A 68 -6.54 0.73 15.17
CA HIS A 68 -7.45 0.54 16.28
C HIS A 68 -8.89 0.35 15.81
N ASP A 69 -9.68 -0.36 16.62
CA ASP A 69 -11.10 -0.56 16.37
C ASP A 69 -11.95 0.40 17.22
N ALA A 70 -12.47 1.44 16.56
CA ALA A 70 -13.34 2.41 17.19
C ALA A 70 -14.75 1.87 17.47
N ALA A 71 -15.15 0.70 16.95
CA ALA A 71 -16.45 0.10 17.19
C ALA A 71 -16.68 -0.25 18.66
N THR A 72 -15.60 -0.38 19.45
CA THR A 72 -15.67 -0.52 20.91
C THR A 72 -16.42 0.64 21.59
N ARG A 73 -16.60 1.77 20.92
CA ARG A 73 -17.47 2.88 21.37
C ARG A 73 -18.88 2.43 21.68
N VAL A 74 -19.41 1.48 20.89
CA VAL A 74 -20.75 0.92 21.15
C VAL A 74 -20.80 0.25 22.52
N LEU A 75 -19.77 -0.54 22.85
CA LEU A 75 -19.66 -1.21 24.14
C LEU A 75 -19.55 -0.19 25.30
N ARG A 76 -18.75 0.87 25.12
CA ARG A 76 -18.58 1.94 26.14
C ARG A 76 -19.90 2.63 26.51
N ASN A 77 -20.85 2.68 25.58
CA ASN A 77 -22.13 3.35 25.79
C ASN A 77 -23.14 2.44 26.50
N LEU A 78 -22.87 1.16 26.66
CA LEU A 78 -23.76 0.25 27.38
C LEU A 78 -23.64 0.42 28.91
N PRO A 79 -24.72 0.23 29.66
CA PRO A 79 -24.69 0.27 31.12
C PRO A 79 -23.73 -0.78 31.69
N GLY A 80 -22.99 -0.42 32.74
CA GLY A 80 -22.08 -1.33 33.45
C GLY A 80 -20.81 -1.74 32.68
N ARG A 81 -20.56 -1.13 31.51
CA ARG A 81 -19.34 -1.44 30.72
C ARG A 81 -18.21 -0.45 31.01
N ASN A 82 -16.97 -0.93 30.87
CA ASN A 82 -15.81 -0.07 31.01
C ASN A 82 -15.78 0.97 29.90
N LYS A 83 -15.72 2.24 30.29
CA LYS A 83 -15.76 3.41 29.38
C LYS A 83 -14.47 3.63 28.60
N GLU A 84 -13.37 2.95 28.96
CA GLU A 84 -12.06 3.09 28.34
C GLU A 84 -11.70 1.95 27.38
N THR A 85 -12.66 1.00 27.16
CA THR A 85 -12.40 -0.14 26.26
C THR A 85 -12.04 0.31 24.85
N VAL A 86 -10.89 -0.14 24.36
CA VAL A 86 -10.42 0.06 22.98
C VAL A 86 -9.58 -1.14 22.55
N ILE A 87 -9.58 -1.45 21.25
CA ILE A 87 -8.75 -2.50 20.68
C ILE A 87 -7.70 -1.81 19.78
N TYR A 88 -6.43 -2.06 20.05
CA TYR A 88 -5.32 -1.69 19.20
C TYR A 88 -4.65 -2.93 18.62
N GLY A 89 -4.07 -2.81 17.44
CA GLY A 89 -3.31 -3.90 16.85
C GLY A 89 -2.23 -3.41 15.88
N PRO A 90 -1.02 -4.01 15.95
CA PRO A 90 0.04 -3.70 15.02
C PRO A 90 -0.30 -4.20 13.61
N ILE A 91 0.25 -3.52 12.60
CA ILE A 91 0.21 -3.95 11.20
C ILE A 91 1.63 -4.17 10.73
N LYS A 92 1.91 -5.36 10.19
CA LYS A 92 3.22 -5.73 9.67
C LYS A 92 3.11 -6.10 8.21
N ILE A 93 3.87 -5.42 7.36
CA ILE A 93 3.99 -5.73 5.93
C ILE A 93 5.42 -6.16 5.66
N GLY A 94 5.58 -7.30 5.02
CA GLY A 94 6.87 -7.87 4.64
C GLY A 94 7.58 -7.10 3.55
N LYS A 95 8.61 -7.70 3.00
CA LYS A 95 9.45 -7.15 1.93
C LYS A 95 8.87 -7.46 0.57
N ASN A 96 9.23 -6.61 -0.42
CA ASN A 96 8.86 -6.83 -1.81
C ASN A 96 7.36 -7.05 -2.02
N CYS A 97 6.51 -6.24 -1.36
CA CYS A 97 5.07 -6.32 -1.47
C CYS A 97 4.52 -5.18 -2.34
N PHE A 98 3.36 -5.41 -2.91
CA PHE A 98 2.54 -4.39 -3.55
C PHE A 98 1.17 -4.32 -2.87
N ILE A 99 0.83 -3.15 -2.34
CA ILE A 99 -0.48 -2.91 -1.74
C ILE A 99 -1.28 -2.04 -2.70
N GLY A 100 -2.30 -2.64 -3.31
CA GLY A 100 -3.17 -2.00 -4.31
C GLY A 100 -3.91 -0.79 -3.74
N CYS A 101 -4.23 0.15 -4.61
CA CYS A 101 -4.89 1.39 -4.22
C CYS A 101 -6.24 1.15 -3.54
N ARG A 102 -6.62 2.06 -2.63
CA ARG A 102 -7.87 2.02 -1.87
C ARG A 102 -8.08 0.74 -1.05
N SER A 103 -7.01 0.03 -0.72
CA SER A 103 -7.08 -1.11 0.20
C SER A 103 -7.12 -0.62 1.64
N VAL A 104 -7.79 -1.38 2.50
CA VAL A 104 -7.85 -1.16 3.94
C VAL A 104 -7.19 -2.32 4.66
N ILE A 105 -6.18 -2.04 5.48
CA ILE A 105 -5.48 -3.04 6.28
C ILE A 105 -5.93 -2.89 7.73
N LEU A 106 -6.52 -3.95 8.29
CA LEU A 106 -7.12 -3.92 9.62
C LEU A 106 -6.09 -4.24 10.73
N PRO A 107 -6.43 -3.98 12.00
CA PRO A 107 -5.53 -4.21 13.12
C PRO A 107 -5.13 -5.68 13.23
N ASN A 108 -3.94 -5.95 13.76
CA ASN A 108 -3.35 -7.28 13.97
C ASN A 108 -3.07 -8.09 12.68
N VAL A 109 -3.02 -7.44 11.52
CA VAL A 109 -2.72 -8.12 10.25
C VAL A 109 -1.22 -8.15 10.00
N THR A 110 -0.75 -9.34 9.62
CA THR A 110 0.60 -9.56 9.07
C THR A 110 0.49 -9.99 7.61
N ILE A 111 1.15 -9.25 6.72
CA ILE A 111 1.34 -9.60 5.31
C ILE A 111 2.78 -10.07 5.16
N GLY A 112 2.98 -11.28 4.66
CA GLY A 112 4.31 -11.88 4.44
C GLY A 112 5.12 -11.20 3.34
N ASP A 113 6.24 -11.79 2.96
CA ASP A 113 7.11 -11.29 1.90
C ASP A 113 6.58 -11.68 0.50
N ASN A 114 6.91 -10.90 -0.54
CA ASN A 114 6.53 -11.17 -1.92
C ASN A 114 5.02 -11.31 -2.11
N VAL A 115 4.24 -10.40 -1.56
CA VAL A 115 2.77 -10.45 -1.61
C VAL A 115 2.22 -9.34 -2.50
N ILE A 116 1.22 -9.66 -3.31
CA ILE A 116 0.41 -8.70 -4.05
C ILE A 116 -0.97 -8.63 -3.41
N ILE A 117 -1.35 -7.44 -2.95
CA ILE A 117 -2.73 -7.13 -2.53
C ILE A 117 -3.41 -6.36 -3.67
N GLY A 118 -4.49 -6.91 -4.19
CA GLY A 118 -5.29 -6.27 -5.23
C GLY A 118 -5.96 -4.99 -4.74
N ALA A 119 -6.22 -4.06 -5.66
CA ALA A 119 -6.87 -2.79 -5.35
C ALA A 119 -8.26 -2.98 -4.70
N GLY A 120 -8.65 -2.07 -3.80
CA GLY A 120 -9.95 -2.09 -3.12
C GLY A 120 -10.15 -3.23 -2.12
N SER A 121 -9.07 -3.89 -1.68
CA SER A 121 -9.17 -5.04 -0.77
C SER A 121 -9.35 -4.61 0.69
N ILE A 122 -10.12 -5.38 1.48
CA ILE A 122 -10.17 -5.25 2.93
C ILE A 122 -9.44 -6.44 3.56
N VAL A 123 -8.21 -6.18 4.00
CA VAL A 123 -7.34 -7.22 4.58
C VAL A 123 -7.61 -7.30 6.08
N ASN A 124 -8.32 -8.33 6.48
CA ASN A 124 -8.78 -8.58 7.86
C ASN A 124 -8.18 -9.84 8.50
N ARG A 125 -7.19 -10.44 7.84
CA ARG A 125 -6.44 -11.62 8.31
C ARG A 125 -5.06 -11.62 7.70
N ASP A 126 -4.18 -12.44 8.26
CA ASP A 126 -2.82 -12.62 7.76
C ASP A 126 -2.81 -13.18 6.34
N ILE A 127 -1.83 -12.72 5.56
CA ILE A 127 -1.58 -13.20 4.20
C ILE A 127 -0.19 -13.83 4.18
N PRO A 128 -0.06 -15.12 3.84
CA PRO A 128 1.23 -15.78 3.76
C PRO A 128 2.15 -15.18 2.69
N SER A 129 3.45 -15.44 2.79
CA SER A 129 4.42 -15.02 1.76
C SER A 129 4.15 -15.70 0.42
N ASN A 130 4.58 -15.05 -0.67
CA ASN A 130 4.51 -15.51 -2.06
C ASN A 130 3.06 -15.72 -2.57
N MET A 131 2.13 -14.89 -2.10
CA MET A 131 0.71 -14.98 -2.46
C MET A 131 0.22 -13.72 -3.16
N VAL A 132 -0.82 -13.90 -3.97
CA VAL A 132 -1.68 -12.85 -4.49
C VAL A 132 -3.02 -12.95 -3.78
N ALA A 133 -3.47 -11.87 -3.17
CA ALA A 133 -4.71 -11.81 -2.43
C ALA A 133 -5.52 -10.57 -2.82
N ALA A 134 -6.85 -10.68 -2.84
CA ALA A 134 -7.71 -9.55 -3.13
C ALA A 134 -9.14 -9.75 -2.61
N GLY A 135 -9.91 -8.68 -2.65
CA GLY A 135 -11.35 -8.68 -2.41
C GLY A 135 -11.78 -8.15 -1.05
N THR A 136 -13.09 -8.20 -0.81
CA THR A 136 -13.76 -7.73 0.40
C THR A 136 -14.73 -8.81 0.89
N PRO A 137 -14.39 -9.55 1.95
CA PRO A 137 -13.09 -9.60 2.64
C PRO A 137 -11.96 -10.16 1.75
N CYS A 138 -10.72 -9.74 2.02
CA CYS A 138 -9.54 -10.19 1.26
C CYS A 138 -9.32 -11.70 1.44
N LYS A 139 -9.09 -12.40 0.33
CA LYS A 139 -8.78 -13.83 0.27
C LYS A 139 -7.56 -14.06 -0.60
N VAL A 140 -6.77 -15.07 -0.28
CA VAL A 140 -5.72 -15.58 -1.15
C VAL A 140 -6.39 -16.13 -2.41
N LEU A 141 -5.91 -15.71 -3.57
CA LEU A 141 -6.42 -16.10 -4.88
C LEU A 141 -5.54 -17.14 -5.56
N CYS A 142 -4.21 -16.94 -5.50
CA CYS A 142 -3.23 -17.82 -6.11
C CYS A 142 -1.84 -17.55 -5.53
N THR A 143 -0.87 -18.37 -5.87
CA THR A 143 0.54 -18.10 -5.61
C THR A 143 1.07 -17.01 -6.56
N LEU A 144 2.20 -16.40 -6.19
CA LEU A 144 2.87 -15.42 -7.04
C LEU A 144 3.35 -16.06 -8.35
N GLU A 145 3.79 -17.31 -8.30
CA GLU A 145 4.21 -18.09 -9.46
C GLU A 145 3.05 -18.36 -10.44
N GLU A 146 1.88 -18.75 -9.93
CA GLU A 146 0.66 -18.94 -10.73
C GLU A 146 0.22 -17.62 -11.37
N TYR A 147 0.34 -16.50 -10.64
CA TYR A 147 0.05 -15.17 -11.17
C TYR A 147 1.00 -14.81 -12.32
N GLU A 148 2.30 -15.02 -12.15
CA GLU A 148 3.31 -14.76 -13.18
C GLU A 148 3.01 -15.56 -14.44
N LYS A 149 2.84 -16.88 -14.33
CA LYS A 149 2.53 -17.77 -15.44
C LYS A 149 1.25 -17.38 -16.18
N LYS A 150 0.21 -16.98 -15.45
CA LYS A 150 -1.06 -16.54 -16.04
C LYS A 150 -0.91 -15.29 -16.90
N HIS A 151 -0.05 -14.35 -16.47
CA HIS A 151 0.09 -13.04 -17.09
C HIS A 151 1.31 -12.90 -18.00
N GLU A 152 2.11 -13.94 -18.17
CA GLU A 152 3.36 -13.93 -18.97
C GLU A 152 3.12 -13.36 -20.37
N LYS A 153 2.00 -13.70 -21.01
CA LYS A 153 1.64 -13.23 -22.36
C LYS A 153 1.31 -11.73 -22.42
N ASP A 154 0.98 -11.14 -21.29
CA ASP A 154 0.57 -9.74 -21.19
C ASP A 154 1.75 -8.83 -20.80
N PHE A 155 2.91 -9.40 -20.47
CA PHE A 155 4.06 -8.63 -20.03
C PHE A 155 4.60 -7.73 -21.12
N LEU A 156 4.82 -6.48 -20.77
CA LEU A 156 5.44 -5.47 -21.62
C LEU A 156 6.74 -4.99 -20.95
N TYR A 157 7.86 -5.22 -21.59
CA TYR A 157 9.20 -4.89 -21.08
C TYR A 157 9.53 -3.40 -21.31
N MET A 158 8.81 -2.49 -20.63
CA MET A 158 8.81 -1.06 -20.94
C MET A 158 9.18 -0.16 -19.75
N VAL A 159 9.69 -0.71 -18.65
CA VAL A 159 9.96 0.05 -17.42
C VAL A 159 10.93 1.21 -17.67
N ASN A 160 11.93 0.99 -18.52
CA ASN A 160 12.99 1.97 -18.83
C ASN A 160 12.73 2.74 -20.14
N LEU A 161 11.58 2.57 -20.77
CA LEU A 161 11.29 3.27 -22.03
C LEU A 161 10.93 4.73 -21.74
N PRO A 162 11.46 5.73 -22.48
CA PRO A 162 11.04 7.13 -22.39
C PRO A 162 9.53 7.28 -22.56
N GLN A 163 8.94 8.25 -21.85
CA GLN A 163 7.49 8.40 -21.77
C GLN A 163 6.80 8.66 -23.12
N ASP A 164 7.43 9.45 -24.00
CA ASP A 164 6.98 9.72 -25.36
C ASP A 164 6.90 8.41 -26.19
N LYS A 165 7.96 7.63 -26.21
CA LYS A 165 8.02 6.34 -26.92
C LYS A 165 7.06 5.31 -26.30
N LYS A 166 6.92 5.31 -24.96
CA LYS A 166 5.94 4.47 -24.28
C LYS A 166 4.53 4.83 -24.71
N LYS A 167 4.17 6.12 -24.75
CA LYS A 167 2.87 6.61 -25.19
C LYS A 167 2.58 6.16 -26.61
N GLU A 168 3.48 6.43 -27.54
CA GLU A 168 3.36 6.07 -28.96
C GLU A 168 3.09 4.55 -29.13
N TYR A 169 3.91 3.72 -28.49
CA TYR A 169 3.76 2.27 -28.54
C TYR A 169 2.40 1.82 -28.00
N LEU A 170 1.97 2.32 -26.84
CA LEU A 170 0.71 1.91 -26.21
C LEU A 170 -0.51 2.33 -27.04
N LEU A 171 -0.50 3.56 -27.58
CA LEU A 171 -1.57 4.02 -28.47
C LEU A 171 -1.68 3.13 -29.70
N LYS A 172 -0.56 2.77 -30.34
CA LYS A 172 -0.52 1.86 -31.48
C LYS A 172 -1.00 0.46 -31.10
N LYS A 173 -0.49 -0.10 -30.01
CA LYS A 173 -0.83 -1.46 -29.56
C LYS A 173 -2.31 -1.64 -29.26
N PHE A 174 -2.94 -0.64 -28.65
CA PHE A 174 -4.34 -0.69 -28.22
C PHE A 174 -5.30 0.03 -29.19
N ASN A 175 -4.83 0.43 -30.40
CA ASN A 175 -5.63 1.15 -31.40
C ASN A 175 -6.33 2.41 -30.83
N MET A 176 -5.65 3.10 -29.90
CA MET A 176 -6.13 4.35 -29.32
C MET A 176 -5.66 5.53 -30.17
N LYS A 177 -6.52 6.56 -30.35
CA LYS A 177 -6.20 7.80 -31.08
C LYS A 177 -5.72 8.90 -30.12
#